data_581f58a73c1c26a8914e6f285b02aa91
#
_entry.id   581f58a73c1c26a8914e6f285b02aa91
#
_cell.length_a   1.000
_cell.length_b   1.000
_cell.length_c   1.000
_cell.angle_alpha   90.00
_cell.angle_beta   90.00
_cell.angle_gamma   90.00
#
_symmetry.space_group_name_H-M   'P 1'
#
loop_
_entity.id
_entity.type
_entity.pdbx_description
1 polymer ?
#
loop_
_entity_poly.entity_id
_entity_poly.type
_entity_poly.pdbx_seq_one_letter_code
_entity_poly.pdbx_strand_id
1 'polypeptide(L)'
;KQEVERGEEIFRVEGLSKTGYYKDVSFSLHKGEILAMTGLVGAGRTEVCQGIMGIERPDKGKVILEGKTLSIRHPSDAMKAGIGYLPEDRQKQGLILDWGLGQNVTLSTLEKFTKFTVINRKAERERSKELLEKVKTKALSVFDKASSLSGGNQQKVIVAKVLNSDLKVVILDEPTK
;
A
#
# COMPACT_ATOMS: atom_id res chain seq x y z
N LYS A 1 -27.54 4.44 -5.73
CA LYS A 1 -26.32 5.28 -5.61
C LYS A 1 -26.44 6.03 -4.31
N GLN A 2 -25.63 5.70 -3.32
CA GLN A 2 -25.44 6.55 -2.16
C GLN A 2 -24.61 7.75 -2.63
N GLU A 3 -25.17 8.93 -2.61
CA GLU A 3 -24.40 10.17 -2.70
C GLU A 3 -23.60 10.28 -1.39
N VAL A 4 -22.33 9.94 -1.47
CA VAL A 4 -21.39 10.18 -0.37
C VAL A 4 -21.07 11.68 -0.45
N GLU A 5 -21.41 12.45 0.58
CA GLU A 5 -20.92 13.82 0.71
C GLU A 5 -19.40 13.80 0.60
N ARG A 6 -18.87 14.49 -0.41
CA ARG A 6 -17.42 14.62 -0.59
C ARG A 6 -16.86 15.39 0.60
N GLY A 7 -16.04 14.71 1.40
CA GLY A 7 -15.29 15.34 2.47
C GLY A 7 -14.26 16.35 1.95
N GLU A 8 -13.37 16.82 2.82
CA GLU A 8 -12.24 17.66 2.41
C GLU A 8 -11.28 16.91 1.49
N GLU A 9 -10.61 17.61 0.58
CA GLU A 9 -9.57 17.06 -0.26
C GLU A 9 -8.36 16.67 0.61
N ILE A 10 -7.96 15.39 0.55
CA ILE A 10 -6.82 14.88 1.31
C ILE A 10 -5.62 14.55 0.44
N PHE A 11 -5.84 14.27 -0.85
CA PHE A 11 -4.77 13.86 -1.75
C PHE A 11 -4.98 14.44 -3.14
N ARG A 12 -3.90 14.86 -3.78
CA ARG A 12 -3.93 15.39 -5.13
C ARG A 12 -2.65 15.06 -5.87
N VAL A 13 -2.81 14.74 -7.14
CA VAL A 13 -1.73 14.59 -8.13
C VAL A 13 -1.91 15.70 -9.15
N GLU A 14 -0.84 16.41 -9.48
CA GLU A 14 -0.83 17.52 -10.43
C GLU A 14 0.23 17.30 -11.52
N GLY A 15 -0.20 17.19 -12.77
CA GLY A 15 0.64 17.19 -13.95
C GLY A 15 1.68 16.06 -14.00
N LEU A 16 1.41 14.92 -13.33
CA LEU A 16 2.37 13.82 -13.23
C LEU A 16 2.65 13.26 -14.62
N SER A 17 3.93 13.21 -14.99
CA SER A 17 4.35 12.76 -16.33
C SER A 17 5.61 11.92 -16.23
N LYS A 18 5.68 10.87 -17.06
CA LYS A 18 6.87 10.07 -17.27
C LYS A 18 6.98 9.69 -18.74
N THR A 19 8.09 10.04 -19.34
CA THR A 19 8.36 9.79 -20.77
C THR A 19 8.23 8.30 -21.10
N GLY A 20 7.44 7.99 -22.13
CA GLY A 20 7.18 6.63 -22.59
C GLY A 20 6.08 5.89 -21.85
N TYR A 21 5.53 6.43 -20.75
CA TYR A 21 4.52 5.75 -19.92
C TYR A 21 3.22 6.55 -19.79
N TYR A 22 3.26 7.79 -19.28
CA TYR A 22 2.06 8.61 -19.07
C TYR A 22 2.38 10.10 -19.14
N LYS A 23 1.37 10.92 -19.44
CA LYS A 23 1.55 12.37 -19.62
C LYS A 23 0.41 13.13 -18.96
N ASP A 24 0.78 14.16 -18.19
CA ASP A 24 -0.10 15.18 -17.60
C ASP A 24 -1.28 14.61 -16.78
N VAL A 25 -0.99 13.61 -15.96
CA VAL A 25 -2.00 12.96 -15.12
C VAL A 25 -2.28 13.84 -13.91
N SER A 26 -3.54 14.24 -13.75
CA SER A 26 -4.00 15.06 -12.64
C SER A 26 -5.33 14.55 -12.10
N PHE A 27 -5.46 14.43 -10.78
CA PHE A 27 -6.69 14.07 -10.08
C PHE A 27 -6.60 14.44 -8.61
N SER A 28 -7.76 14.49 -7.96
CA SER A 28 -7.86 14.67 -6.50
C SER A 28 -8.68 13.56 -5.87
N LEU A 29 -8.46 13.35 -4.58
CA LEU A 29 -9.16 12.37 -3.75
C LEU A 29 -9.60 13.04 -2.44
N HIS A 30 -10.85 12.83 -2.05
CA HIS A 30 -11.44 13.38 -0.85
C HIS A 30 -11.56 12.32 0.25
N LYS A 31 -11.68 12.75 1.47
CA LYS A 31 -11.80 11.86 2.62
C LYS A 31 -13.02 10.93 2.48
N GLY A 32 -12.79 9.62 2.59
CA GLY A 32 -13.82 8.59 2.40
C GLY A 32 -14.17 8.28 0.95
N GLU A 33 -13.54 8.93 -0.03
CA GLU A 33 -13.76 8.69 -1.46
C GLU A 33 -12.99 7.46 -1.96
N ILE A 34 -13.59 6.73 -2.89
CA ILE A 34 -12.95 5.68 -3.68
C ILE A 34 -12.89 6.18 -5.12
N LEU A 35 -11.67 6.43 -5.61
CA LEU A 35 -11.41 6.83 -6.99
C LEU A 35 -10.92 5.61 -7.78
N ALA A 36 -11.59 5.29 -8.88
CA ALA A 36 -11.18 4.22 -9.77
C ALA A 36 -10.52 4.79 -11.03
N MET A 37 -9.33 4.30 -11.34
CA MET A 37 -8.65 4.54 -12.63
C MET A 37 -8.94 3.39 -13.57
N THR A 38 -9.53 3.70 -14.73
CA THR A 38 -9.86 2.72 -15.76
C THR A 38 -9.05 2.98 -17.04
N GLY A 39 -8.84 1.95 -17.84
CA GLY A 39 -8.11 2.07 -19.11
C GLY A 39 -7.79 0.70 -19.70
N LEU A 40 -7.32 0.70 -20.93
CA LEU A 40 -6.87 -0.52 -21.62
C LEU A 40 -5.60 -1.07 -20.94
N VAL A 41 -5.29 -2.33 -21.21
CA VAL A 41 -4.01 -2.94 -20.82
C VAL A 41 -2.87 -2.13 -21.44
N GLY A 42 -1.87 -1.78 -20.65
CA GLY A 42 -0.76 -0.93 -21.10
C GLY A 42 -1.07 0.59 -21.11
N ALA A 43 -2.20 1.03 -20.53
CA ALA A 43 -2.54 2.46 -20.45
C ALA A 43 -1.74 3.25 -19.38
N GLY A 44 -0.73 2.66 -18.77
CA GLY A 44 0.14 3.36 -17.82
C GLY A 44 -0.41 3.47 -16.39
N ARG A 45 -1.50 2.75 -16.04
CA ARG A 45 -2.13 2.83 -14.70
C ARG A 45 -1.18 2.41 -13.58
N THR A 46 -0.54 1.27 -13.72
CA THR A 46 0.48 0.76 -12.78
C THR A 46 1.65 1.71 -12.66
N GLU A 47 2.12 2.26 -13.77
CA GLU A 47 3.24 3.20 -13.82
C GLU A 47 2.91 4.53 -13.13
N VAL A 48 1.66 5.01 -13.22
CA VAL A 48 1.20 6.17 -12.43
C VAL A 48 1.24 5.85 -10.94
N CYS A 49 0.72 4.70 -10.51
CA CYS A 49 0.76 4.27 -9.11
C CYS A 49 2.21 4.15 -8.60
N GLN A 50 3.09 3.55 -9.40
CA GLN A 50 4.52 3.44 -9.10
C GLN A 50 5.21 4.80 -9.06
N GLY A 51 4.80 5.73 -9.92
CA GLY A 51 5.25 7.13 -9.90
C GLY A 51 4.89 7.85 -8.61
N ILE A 52 3.66 7.71 -8.16
CA ILE A 52 3.18 8.26 -6.88
C ILE A 52 3.97 7.69 -5.70
N MET A 53 4.29 6.40 -5.75
CA MET A 53 5.05 5.71 -4.70
C MET A 53 6.56 5.97 -4.74
N GLY A 54 7.09 6.60 -5.80
CA GLY A 54 8.54 6.79 -5.98
C GLY A 54 9.31 5.50 -6.31
N ILE A 55 8.62 4.46 -6.77
CA ILE A 55 9.23 3.25 -7.34
C ILE A 55 9.85 3.62 -8.69
N GLU A 56 9.05 4.23 -9.55
CA GLU A 56 9.45 4.80 -10.83
C GLU A 56 9.27 6.32 -10.78
N ARG A 57 10.37 7.08 -10.66
CA ARG A 57 10.28 8.54 -10.50
C ARG A 57 9.64 9.21 -11.72
N PRO A 58 8.62 10.05 -11.54
CA PRO A 58 8.09 10.88 -12.60
C PRO A 58 9.11 11.94 -13.03
N ASP A 59 9.05 12.36 -14.29
CA ASP A 59 9.89 13.43 -14.83
C ASP A 59 9.35 14.79 -14.41
N LYS A 60 8.02 14.91 -14.24
CA LYS A 60 7.32 16.15 -13.90
C LYS A 60 6.11 15.85 -13.02
N GLY A 61 5.59 16.89 -12.39
CA GLY A 61 4.38 16.86 -11.59
C GLY A 61 4.65 16.85 -10.10
N LYS A 62 3.56 16.79 -9.32
CA LYS A 62 3.59 16.86 -7.86
C LYS A 62 2.59 15.87 -7.28
N VAL A 63 2.94 15.33 -6.11
CA VAL A 63 2.04 14.59 -5.23
C VAL A 63 1.83 15.43 -3.99
N ILE A 64 0.58 15.68 -3.62
CA ILE A 64 0.17 16.54 -2.52
C ILE A 64 -0.70 15.70 -1.57
N LEU A 65 -0.40 15.73 -0.29
CA LEU A 65 -1.17 15.07 0.76
C LEU A 65 -1.47 16.08 1.87
N GLU A 66 -2.74 16.24 2.21
CA GLU A 66 -3.21 17.22 3.22
C GLU A 66 -2.64 18.63 2.98
N GLY A 67 -2.69 19.09 1.72
CA GLY A 67 -2.18 20.40 1.30
C GLY A 67 -0.66 20.55 1.24
N LYS A 68 0.11 19.52 1.60
CA LYS A 68 1.57 19.54 1.58
C LYS A 68 2.13 18.80 0.36
N THR A 69 2.95 19.48 -0.45
CA THR A 69 3.68 18.83 -1.53
C THR A 69 4.72 17.86 -0.94
N LEU A 70 4.67 16.60 -1.37
CA LEU A 70 5.57 15.56 -0.91
C LEU A 70 6.83 15.49 -1.78
N SER A 71 7.98 15.25 -1.13
CA SER A 71 9.23 14.92 -1.82
C SER A 71 9.45 13.42 -1.74
N ILE A 72 8.91 12.68 -2.70
CA ILE A 72 8.97 11.22 -2.74
C ILE A 72 10.14 10.81 -3.64
N ARG A 73 11.15 10.20 -3.06
CA ARG A 73 12.33 9.67 -3.76
C ARG A 73 12.41 8.16 -3.73
N HIS A 74 11.78 7.56 -2.73
CA HIS A 74 11.73 6.12 -2.50
C HIS A 74 10.34 5.72 -1.96
N PRO A 75 9.92 4.47 -2.10
CA PRO A 75 8.64 3.99 -1.55
C PRO A 75 8.48 4.25 -0.04
N SER A 76 9.59 4.21 0.70
CA SER A 76 9.60 4.50 2.14
C SER A 76 9.17 5.94 2.45
N ASP A 77 9.41 6.90 1.56
CA ASP A 77 9.00 8.30 1.77
C ASP A 77 7.47 8.42 1.64
N ALA A 78 6.88 7.76 0.63
CA ALA A 78 5.43 7.69 0.44
C ALA A 78 4.76 7.00 1.64
N MET A 79 5.30 5.88 2.09
CA MET A 79 4.78 5.14 3.24
C MET A 79 4.83 5.97 4.53
N LYS A 80 5.94 6.66 4.80
CA LYS A 80 6.08 7.56 5.96
C LYS A 80 5.12 8.74 5.90
N ALA A 81 4.78 9.22 4.70
CA ALA A 81 3.76 10.26 4.52
C ALA A 81 2.34 9.74 4.76
N GLY A 82 2.13 8.43 4.76
CA GLY A 82 0.81 7.80 4.93
C GLY A 82 0.16 7.31 3.64
N ILE A 83 0.95 7.07 2.58
CA ILE A 83 0.47 6.48 1.32
C ILE A 83 0.89 5.02 1.27
N GLY A 84 -0.09 4.11 1.20
CA GLY A 84 0.14 2.67 1.02
C GLY A 84 -0.09 2.22 -0.41
N TYR A 85 0.59 1.14 -0.80
CA TYR A 85 0.47 0.55 -2.12
C TYR A 85 0.30 -0.96 -2.04
N LEU A 86 -0.73 -1.46 -2.71
CA LEU A 86 -0.99 -2.88 -2.92
C LEU A 86 -0.68 -3.19 -4.39
N PRO A 87 0.43 -3.86 -4.69
CA PRO A 87 0.84 -4.13 -6.06
C PRO A 87 0.01 -5.24 -6.70
N GLU A 88 -0.02 -5.26 -8.04
CA GLU A 88 -0.66 -6.31 -8.83
C GLU A 88 -0.02 -7.69 -8.57
N ASP A 89 1.31 -7.78 -8.66
CA ASP A 89 2.05 -9.04 -8.39
C ASP A 89 2.38 -9.17 -6.91
N ARG A 90 1.43 -9.74 -6.16
CA ARG A 90 1.56 -9.96 -4.71
C ARG A 90 2.71 -10.87 -4.32
N GLN A 91 3.06 -11.84 -5.17
CA GLN A 91 4.09 -12.84 -4.84
C GLN A 91 5.50 -12.27 -4.98
N LYS A 92 5.72 -11.41 -5.99
CA LYS A 92 7.01 -10.79 -6.22
C LYS A 92 7.23 -9.50 -5.44
N GLN A 93 6.15 -8.74 -5.20
CA GLN A 93 6.24 -7.39 -4.67
C GLN A 93 5.54 -7.19 -3.32
N GLY A 94 4.57 -8.04 -2.99
CA GLY A 94 3.74 -7.88 -1.81
C GLY A 94 4.23 -8.67 -0.60
N LEU A 95 4.77 -9.87 -0.79
CA LEU A 95 5.12 -10.83 0.26
C LEU A 95 6.54 -11.38 0.09
N ILE A 96 7.16 -11.72 1.21
CA ILE A 96 8.33 -12.60 1.24
C ILE A 96 7.82 -14.00 1.54
N LEU A 97 7.70 -14.83 0.49
CA LEU A 97 6.99 -16.12 0.52
C LEU A 97 7.55 -17.11 1.55
N ASP A 98 8.86 -17.12 1.76
CA ASP A 98 9.52 -18.02 2.71
C ASP A 98 9.47 -17.55 4.16
N TRP A 99 8.98 -16.34 4.40
CA TRP A 99 8.86 -15.78 5.74
C TRP A 99 7.49 -16.09 6.36
N GLY A 100 7.47 -16.05 7.70
CA GLY A 100 6.24 -16.19 8.47
C GLY A 100 5.23 -15.08 8.19
N LEU A 101 3.95 -15.37 8.37
CA LEU A 101 2.86 -14.43 8.15
C LEU A 101 3.01 -13.18 9.04
N GLY A 102 3.36 -13.39 10.31
CA GLY A 102 3.59 -12.29 11.25
C GLY A 102 4.68 -11.33 10.78
N GLN A 103 5.80 -11.87 10.32
CA GLN A 103 6.90 -11.07 9.78
C GLN A 103 6.49 -10.28 8.52
N ASN A 104 5.72 -10.90 7.63
CA ASN A 104 5.18 -10.22 6.44
C ASN A 104 4.26 -9.05 6.82
N VAL A 105 3.41 -9.21 7.83
CA VAL A 105 2.47 -8.18 8.28
C VAL A 105 3.21 -6.98 8.89
N THR A 106 4.29 -7.22 9.65
CA THR A 106 4.94 -6.17 10.44
C THR A 106 6.15 -5.53 9.76
N LEU A 107 6.68 -6.14 8.70
CA LEU A 107 7.94 -5.74 8.06
C LEU A 107 8.01 -4.24 7.74
N SER A 108 6.93 -3.67 7.18
CA SER A 108 6.88 -2.27 6.77
C SER A 108 6.75 -1.27 7.92
N THR A 109 6.53 -1.76 9.14
CA THR A 109 6.32 -0.96 10.35
C THR A 109 7.08 -1.54 11.53
N LEU A 110 8.21 -2.20 11.26
CA LEU A 110 9.00 -2.92 12.27
C LEU A 110 9.52 -1.97 13.36
N GLU A 111 9.73 -0.71 13.03
CA GLU A 111 10.12 0.34 13.97
C GLU A 111 9.12 0.52 15.11
N LYS A 112 7.82 0.26 14.90
CA LYS A 112 6.78 0.32 15.94
C LYS A 112 6.98 -0.74 17.03
N PHE A 113 7.68 -1.80 16.71
CA PHE A 113 7.97 -2.93 17.61
C PHE A 113 9.42 -2.92 18.09
N THR A 114 10.22 -1.93 17.70
CA THR A 114 11.65 -1.88 17.99
C THR A 114 11.94 -0.79 19.03
N LYS A 115 12.63 -1.16 20.11
CA LYS A 115 13.16 -0.20 21.08
C LYS A 115 14.68 -0.32 21.08
N PHE A 116 15.37 0.80 20.81
CA PHE A 116 16.78 0.84 20.47
C PHE A 116 17.08 -0.05 19.26
N THR A 117 17.68 -1.21 19.42
CA THR A 117 17.98 -2.18 18.36
C THR A 117 17.28 -3.53 18.59
N VAL A 118 16.43 -3.63 19.60
CA VAL A 118 15.80 -4.89 20.01
C VAL A 118 14.32 -4.89 19.61
N ILE A 119 13.91 -5.93 18.90
CA ILE A 119 12.51 -6.13 18.49
C ILE A 119 11.74 -6.79 19.63
N ASN A 120 10.63 -6.20 20.05
CA ASN A 120 9.66 -6.81 20.95
C ASN A 120 8.84 -7.87 20.19
N ARG A 121 9.36 -9.09 20.16
CA ARG A 121 8.75 -10.24 19.46
C ARG A 121 7.36 -10.61 19.99
N LYS A 122 7.07 -10.32 21.26
CA LYS A 122 5.75 -10.58 21.84
C LYS A 122 4.72 -9.62 21.27
N ALA A 123 4.99 -8.31 21.31
CA ALA A 123 4.09 -7.30 20.76
C ALA A 123 3.90 -7.45 19.23
N GLU A 124 4.99 -7.75 18.50
CA GLU A 124 4.94 -8.04 17.07
C GLU A 124 3.99 -9.20 16.75
N ARG A 125 4.09 -10.30 17.50
CA ARG A 125 3.26 -11.49 17.33
C ARG A 125 1.79 -11.22 17.66
N GLU A 126 1.52 -10.57 18.78
CA GLU A 126 0.15 -10.24 19.22
C GLU A 126 -0.53 -9.36 18.17
N ARG A 127 0.15 -8.33 17.69
CA ARG A 127 -0.39 -7.45 16.66
C ARG A 127 -0.63 -8.15 15.33
N SER A 128 0.30 -8.99 14.88
CA SER A 128 0.15 -9.77 13.66
C SER A 128 -1.05 -10.71 13.74
N LYS A 129 -1.22 -11.40 14.89
CA LYS A 129 -2.35 -12.30 15.11
C LYS A 129 -3.68 -11.55 15.02
N GLU A 130 -3.81 -10.43 15.73
CA GLU A 130 -5.00 -9.57 15.69
C GLU A 130 -5.38 -9.18 14.25
N LEU A 131 -4.40 -8.75 13.46
CA LEU A 131 -4.64 -8.29 12.08
C LEU A 131 -5.02 -9.44 11.15
N LEU A 132 -4.36 -10.60 11.26
CA LEU A 132 -4.68 -11.78 10.47
C LEU A 132 -6.09 -12.31 10.78
N GLU A 133 -6.51 -12.26 12.03
CA GLU A 133 -7.87 -12.60 12.46
C GLU A 133 -8.89 -11.59 11.91
N LYS A 134 -8.59 -10.28 12.00
CA LYS A 134 -9.44 -9.21 11.47
C LYS A 134 -9.74 -9.36 9.98
N VAL A 135 -8.76 -9.77 9.18
CA VAL A 135 -8.94 -10.02 7.74
C VAL A 135 -9.41 -11.46 7.45
N LYS A 136 -9.68 -12.26 8.48
CA LYS A 136 -10.14 -13.65 8.36
C LYS A 136 -9.22 -14.52 7.50
N THR A 137 -7.91 -14.41 7.71
CA THR A 137 -6.92 -15.26 7.05
C THR A 137 -7.06 -16.70 7.58
N LYS A 138 -7.13 -17.67 6.68
CA LYS A 138 -7.09 -19.08 7.04
C LYS A 138 -5.63 -19.52 7.21
N ALA A 139 -5.14 -19.46 8.44
CA ALA A 139 -3.80 -19.89 8.84
C ALA A 139 -3.87 -20.51 10.23
N LEU A 140 -2.98 -21.45 10.54
CA LEU A 140 -2.89 -22.10 11.86
C LEU A 140 -2.06 -21.26 12.82
N SER A 141 -1.06 -20.57 12.31
CA SER A 141 -0.11 -19.80 13.09
C SER A 141 0.43 -18.58 12.35
N VAL A 142 0.83 -17.55 13.08
CA VAL A 142 1.58 -16.41 12.54
C VAL A 142 2.97 -16.81 12.03
N PHE A 143 3.44 -18.01 12.37
CA PHE A 143 4.71 -18.58 11.91
C PHE A 143 4.59 -19.36 10.60
N ASP A 144 3.36 -19.66 10.14
CA ASP A 144 3.17 -20.33 8.86
C ASP A 144 3.80 -19.50 7.75
N LYS A 145 4.48 -20.15 6.81
CA LYS A 145 5.08 -19.47 5.66
C LYS A 145 3.99 -18.90 4.75
N ALA A 146 4.22 -17.72 4.19
CA ALA A 146 3.28 -17.13 3.23
C ALA A 146 3.10 -18.01 1.98
N SER A 147 4.12 -18.79 1.59
CA SER A 147 4.05 -19.77 0.50
C SER A 147 3.05 -20.91 0.73
N SER A 148 2.73 -21.24 1.99
CA SER A 148 1.77 -22.30 2.33
C SER A 148 0.31 -21.90 2.11
N LEU A 149 0.03 -20.61 1.89
CA LEU A 149 -1.31 -20.08 1.75
C LEU A 149 -1.80 -20.10 0.29
N SER A 150 -3.10 -20.29 0.11
CA SER A 150 -3.76 -20.01 -1.17
C SER A 150 -3.65 -18.53 -1.55
N GLY A 151 -3.72 -18.21 -2.85
CA GLY A 151 -3.62 -16.84 -3.35
C GLY A 151 -4.57 -15.85 -2.66
N GLY A 152 -5.82 -16.25 -2.41
CA GLY A 152 -6.77 -15.41 -1.68
C GLY A 152 -6.39 -15.15 -0.22
N ASN A 153 -5.75 -16.11 0.47
CA ASN A 153 -5.23 -15.88 1.81
C ASN A 153 -3.93 -15.06 1.80
N GLN A 154 -3.07 -15.22 0.79
CA GLN A 154 -1.92 -14.32 0.58
C GLN A 154 -2.37 -12.86 0.42
N GLN A 155 -3.45 -12.63 -0.35
CA GLN A 155 -4.05 -11.29 -0.47
C GLN A 155 -4.45 -10.70 0.88
N LYS A 156 -5.09 -11.51 1.74
CA LYS A 156 -5.47 -11.08 3.09
C LYS A 156 -4.26 -10.71 3.95
N VAL A 157 -3.15 -11.43 3.83
CA VAL A 157 -1.90 -11.07 4.54
C VAL A 157 -1.39 -9.70 4.09
N ILE A 158 -1.45 -9.38 2.79
CA ILE A 158 -1.07 -8.05 2.30
C ILE A 158 -2.04 -6.97 2.82
N VAL A 159 -3.34 -7.25 2.85
CA VAL A 159 -4.31 -6.33 3.46
C VAL A 159 -4.00 -6.11 4.96
N ALA A 160 -3.66 -7.16 5.69
CA ALA A 160 -3.24 -7.05 7.09
C ALA A 160 -1.97 -6.18 7.25
N LYS A 161 -0.99 -6.33 6.35
CA LYS A 161 0.22 -5.50 6.28
C LYS A 161 -0.14 -4.02 6.06
N VAL A 162 -1.06 -3.73 5.14
CA VAL A 162 -1.56 -2.38 4.89
C VAL A 162 -2.27 -1.81 6.12
N LEU A 163 -3.13 -2.59 6.77
CA LEU A 163 -3.85 -2.19 7.99
C LEU A 163 -2.93 -1.97 9.21
N ASN A 164 -1.71 -2.51 9.20
CA ASN A 164 -0.73 -2.27 10.25
C ASN A 164 -0.04 -0.90 10.15
N SER A 165 -0.16 -0.25 9.01
CA SER A 165 0.41 1.06 8.73
C SER A 165 -0.63 2.16 8.97
N ASP A 166 -0.18 3.35 9.41
CA ASP A 166 -1.05 4.51 9.63
C ASP A 166 -1.26 5.24 8.29
N LEU A 167 -2.06 4.63 7.43
CA LEU A 167 -2.28 5.12 6.07
C LEU A 167 -3.46 6.09 6.01
N LYS A 168 -3.29 7.13 5.23
CA LYS A 168 -4.31 8.13 4.86
C LYS A 168 -4.89 7.85 3.49
N VAL A 169 -4.05 7.33 2.59
CA VAL A 169 -4.40 6.95 1.22
C VAL A 169 -3.88 5.55 0.94
N VAL A 170 -4.68 4.72 0.30
CA VAL A 170 -4.29 3.38 -0.15
C VAL A 170 -4.51 3.28 -1.64
N ILE A 171 -3.46 2.92 -2.36
CA ILE A 171 -3.48 2.64 -3.79
C ILE A 171 -3.58 1.12 -3.95
N LEU A 172 -4.59 0.67 -4.68
CA LEU A 172 -4.84 -0.75 -4.98
C LEU A 172 -4.67 -0.96 -6.49
N ASP A 173 -3.64 -1.70 -6.87
CA ASP A 173 -3.37 -2.02 -8.27
C ASP A 173 -3.86 -3.44 -8.58
N GLU A 174 -4.94 -3.53 -9.35
CA GLU A 174 -5.65 -4.76 -9.71
C GLU A 174 -5.93 -5.72 -8.52
N PRO A 175 -6.62 -5.27 -7.45
CA PRO A 175 -6.72 -6.01 -6.19
C PRO A 175 -7.53 -7.30 -6.26
N THR A 176 -8.18 -7.59 -7.38
CA THR A 176 -9.07 -8.75 -7.58
C THR A 176 -8.48 -9.84 -8.48
N LYS A 177 -7.25 -9.70 -8.90
CA LYS A 177 -6.52 -10.74 -9.65
C LYS A 177 -6.06 -11.91 -8.83
#